data_f9e591365ecd692001af0ac0fb3974fa
#
_entry.id   f9e591365ecd692001af0ac0fb3974fa
#
_cell.length_a   1.000
_cell.length_b   1.000
_cell.length_c   1.000
_cell.angle_alpha   90.00
_cell.angle_beta   90.00
_cell.angle_gamma   90.00
#
_symmetry.space_group_name_H-M   'P 1'
#
loop_
_entity.id
_entity.type
_entity.pdbx_description
1 polymer ?
#
loop_
_entity_poly.entity_id
_entity_poly.type
_entity_poly.pdbx_seq_one_letter_code
_entity_poly.pdbx_strand_id
1 'polypeptide(L)'
;SIETGLTPKAAPSPKKARQQKQVSSTQIIQQSVAKEQPGADVSRIMQTIAYMMQRKMIQLVQIGNTVFLLQPKKPGNVEFHTFTIESPQDLVLRYKAGINTLKEMGFKKAVSFAQSPAFVKIAQQTGLPVQVSQSQMMMGDKMVPAYKFEVNL
;
A
#
# COMPACT_ATOMS: atom_id res chain seq x y z
N SER A 1 26.65 -8.73 25.64
CA SER A 1 27.20 -8.77 25.66
C SER A 1 27.59 -9.00 25.82
N ILE A 2 27.16 -8.85 25.53
CA ILE A 2 27.81 -8.93 25.43
C ILE A 2 28.18 -9.43 25.43
N GLU A 3 27.93 -9.38 25.17
CA GLU A 3 28.55 -9.82 24.92
C GLU A 3 28.62 -10.17 24.77
N THR A 4 28.49 -10.10 25.01
CA THR A 4 28.77 -10.34 24.62
C THR A 4 28.69 -10.78 24.21
N GLY A 5 28.27 -10.92 24.28
CA GLY A 5 28.36 -11.15 23.62
C GLY A 5 27.96 -11.57 23.21
N LEU A 6 27.79 -11.63 23.04
CA LEU A 6 27.60 -11.93 22.53
C LEU A 6 27.18 -12.08 22.15
N THR A 7 27.05 -12.14 22.21
CA THR A 7 26.84 -12.17 21.59
C THR A 7 26.61 -12.41 21.09
N PRO A 8 26.48 -12.41 21.14
CA PRO A 8 26.20 -12.50 20.38
C PRO A 8 26.12 -12.86 19.85
N LYS A 9 25.79 -13.08 19.69
CA LYS A 9 25.67 -13.30 18.89
C LYS A 9 25.25 -13.65 18.35
N ALA A 10 24.97 -13.69 18.38
CA ALA A 10 24.52 -13.79 17.59
C ALA A 10 24.05 -14.17 17.13
N ALA A 11 23.69 -14.27 17.20
CA ALA A 11 23.13 -14.34 16.56
C ALA A 11 22.96 -14.49 16.06
N PRO A 12 22.76 -14.56 15.67
CA PRO A 12 22.40 -14.41 14.80
C PRO A 12 22.05 -14.56 14.36
N SER A 13 21.67 -14.58 14.16
CA SER A 13 21.34 -14.37 13.48
C SER A 13 20.70 -14.55 13.09
N PRO A 14 20.16 -14.71 13.35
CA PRO A 14 19.32 -14.85 12.67
C PRO A 14 18.98 -13.93 12.13
N LYS A 15 18.99 -13.49 12.03
CA LYS A 15 18.84 -12.61 11.60
C LYS A 15 19.24 -12.39 10.48
N LYS A 16 19.86 -12.76 10.05
CA LYS A 16 20.42 -12.66 8.96
C LYS A 16 19.60 -13.04 7.96
N ALA A 17 19.04 -14.03 8.07
CA ALA A 17 18.20 -14.47 7.08
C ALA A 17 17.20 -13.48 6.84
N ARG A 18 16.97 -12.89 7.80
CA ARG A 18 16.08 -12.03 7.70
C ARG A 18 16.55 -10.88 7.22
N GLN A 19 17.64 -10.83 6.92
CA GLN A 19 18.12 -9.78 6.32
C GLN A 19 17.77 -9.85 4.94
N GLN A 20 16.60 -10.19 4.55
CA GLN A 20 16.16 -10.05 3.24
C GLN A 20 16.24 -8.63 2.86
N LYS A 21 16.79 -8.32 1.69
CA LYS A 21 16.81 -7.03 1.23
C LYS A 21 15.45 -6.51 1.13
N GLN A 22 15.19 -5.40 1.71
CA GLN A 22 13.96 -4.68 1.55
C GLN A 22 13.95 -4.05 0.17
N VAL A 23 12.91 -4.30 -0.59
CA VAL A 23 12.73 -3.71 -1.92
C VAL A 23 12.32 -2.25 -1.76
N SER A 24 12.86 -1.39 -2.60
CA SER A 24 12.54 0.04 -2.52
C SER A 24 11.10 0.33 -2.96
N SER A 25 10.54 1.43 -2.50
CA SER A 25 9.20 1.85 -2.91
C SER A 25 9.10 2.00 -4.41
N THR A 26 10.11 2.57 -5.04
CA THR A 26 10.14 2.72 -6.49
C THR A 26 10.02 1.38 -7.20
N GLN A 27 10.78 0.38 -6.76
CA GLN A 27 10.74 -0.94 -7.37
C GLN A 27 9.40 -1.62 -7.16
N ILE A 28 8.83 -1.48 -5.96
CA ILE A 28 7.52 -2.06 -5.65
C ILE A 28 6.46 -1.47 -6.58
N ILE A 29 6.44 -0.16 -6.72
CA ILE A 29 5.46 0.51 -7.57
C ILE A 29 5.64 0.06 -9.02
N GLN A 30 6.88 0.05 -9.53
CA GLN A 30 7.15 -0.36 -10.89
C GLN A 30 6.68 -1.78 -11.17
N GLN A 31 7.01 -2.71 -10.28
CA GLN A 31 6.64 -4.11 -10.45
C GLN A 31 5.14 -4.31 -10.32
N SER A 32 4.51 -3.62 -9.38
CA SER A 32 3.08 -3.70 -9.16
C SER A 32 2.31 -3.19 -10.38
N VAL A 33 2.70 -2.05 -10.93
CA VAL A 33 2.06 -1.47 -12.11
C VAL A 33 2.25 -2.39 -13.32
N ALA A 34 3.45 -2.91 -13.52
CA ALA A 34 3.73 -3.79 -14.65
C ALA A 34 2.85 -5.05 -14.60
N LYS A 35 2.59 -5.55 -13.41
CA LYS A 35 1.78 -6.74 -13.23
C LYS A 35 0.29 -6.46 -13.35
N GLU A 36 -0.19 -5.39 -12.72
CA GLU A 36 -1.62 -5.10 -12.65
C GLU A 36 -2.14 -4.36 -13.89
N GLN A 37 -1.27 -3.64 -14.57
CA GLN A 37 -1.65 -2.87 -15.75
C GLN A 37 -0.66 -3.14 -16.88
N PRO A 38 -0.68 -4.35 -17.46
CA PRO A 38 0.21 -4.66 -18.57
C PRO A 38 -0.01 -3.65 -19.71
N GLY A 39 1.08 -3.11 -20.24
CA GLY A 39 0.98 -2.11 -21.29
C GLY A 39 0.93 -0.69 -20.79
N ALA A 40 0.83 -0.45 -19.49
CA ALA A 40 0.86 0.89 -18.95
C ALA A 40 2.26 1.50 -19.12
N ASP A 41 2.29 2.83 -19.29
CA ASP A 41 3.54 3.56 -19.36
C ASP A 41 4.06 3.76 -17.93
N VAL A 42 4.84 2.80 -17.46
CA VAL A 42 5.38 2.79 -16.10
C VAL A 42 6.23 4.04 -15.84
N SER A 43 7.05 4.44 -16.81
CA SER A 43 7.90 5.60 -16.65
C SER A 43 7.09 6.87 -16.40
N ARG A 44 6.00 7.03 -17.15
CA ARG A 44 5.13 8.19 -16.99
C ARG A 44 4.43 8.20 -15.63
N ILE A 45 3.98 7.03 -15.19
CA ILE A 45 3.36 6.89 -13.87
C ILE A 45 4.36 7.28 -12.78
N MET A 46 5.60 6.82 -12.89
CA MET A 46 6.64 7.13 -11.91
C MET A 46 6.95 8.63 -11.90
N GLN A 47 6.99 9.26 -13.06
CA GLN A 47 7.22 10.69 -13.16
C GLN A 47 6.08 11.48 -12.50
N THR A 48 4.85 11.05 -12.72
CA THR A 48 3.69 11.71 -12.14
C THR A 48 3.71 11.60 -10.62
N ILE A 49 4.05 10.42 -10.09
CA ILE A 49 4.16 10.22 -8.64
C ILE A 49 5.25 11.11 -8.05
N ALA A 50 6.42 11.15 -8.70
CA ALA A 50 7.53 11.98 -8.23
C ALA A 50 7.13 13.47 -8.21
N TYR A 51 6.44 13.93 -9.24
CA TYR A 51 5.96 15.31 -9.32
C TYR A 51 5.01 15.63 -8.17
N MET A 52 4.05 14.75 -7.92
CA MET A 52 3.07 14.97 -6.84
C MET A 52 3.72 14.91 -5.46
N MET A 53 4.71 14.03 -5.26
CA MET A 53 5.45 13.98 -4.01
C MET A 53 6.24 15.27 -3.77
N GLN A 54 6.89 15.77 -4.80
CA GLN A 54 7.66 16.99 -4.72
C GLN A 54 6.78 18.17 -4.33
N ARG A 55 5.54 18.17 -4.79
CA ARG A 55 4.56 19.19 -4.45
C ARG A 55 3.81 18.92 -3.16
N LYS A 56 4.16 17.85 -2.47
CA LYS A 56 3.51 17.45 -1.21
C LYS A 56 2.02 17.22 -1.35
N MET A 57 1.60 16.77 -2.54
CA MET A 57 0.20 16.44 -2.80
C MET A 57 -0.13 15.02 -2.37
N ILE A 58 0.89 14.16 -2.29
CA ILE A 58 0.76 12.77 -1.87
C ILE A 58 1.90 12.41 -0.93
N GLN A 59 1.71 11.31 -0.23
CA GLN A 59 2.71 10.74 0.66
C GLN A 59 2.76 9.24 0.44
N LEU A 60 3.94 8.65 0.44
CA LEU A 60 4.09 7.20 0.35
C LEU A 60 4.40 6.63 1.73
N VAL A 61 3.73 5.52 2.04
CA VAL A 61 3.98 4.76 3.26
C VAL A 61 4.28 3.33 2.84
N GLN A 62 5.46 2.83 3.17
CA GLN A 62 5.83 1.45 2.85
C GLN A 62 5.75 0.60 4.11
N ILE A 63 5.03 -0.51 4.02
CA ILE A 63 4.93 -1.49 5.08
C ILE A 63 5.25 -2.85 4.46
N GLY A 64 6.36 -3.44 4.85
CA GLY A 64 6.86 -4.63 4.18
C GLY A 64 7.20 -4.30 2.73
N ASN A 65 6.74 -5.12 1.80
CA ASN A 65 6.88 -4.87 0.37
C ASN A 65 5.56 -4.42 -0.26
N THR A 66 4.82 -3.62 0.47
CA THR A 66 3.60 -2.96 0.02
C THR A 66 3.75 -1.46 0.24
N VAL A 67 3.37 -0.68 -0.75
CA VAL A 67 3.41 0.78 -0.69
C VAL A 67 1.99 1.31 -0.79
N PHE A 68 1.64 2.17 0.16
CA PHE A 68 0.37 2.89 0.11
C PHE A 68 0.66 4.33 -0.31
N LEU A 69 0.01 4.76 -1.37
CA LEU A 69 0.10 6.13 -1.84
C LEU A 69 -1.10 6.86 -1.26
N LEU A 70 -0.83 7.84 -0.40
CA LEU A 70 -1.87 8.57 0.33
C LEU A 70 -2.12 9.91 -0.32
N GLN A 71 -3.38 10.19 -0.60
CA GLN A 71 -3.79 11.47 -1.17
C GLN A 71 -4.87 12.07 -0.28
N PRO A 72 -4.51 13.02 0.58
CA PRO A 72 -5.52 13.72 1.39
C PRO A 72 -6.50 14.46 0.48
N LYS A 73 -7.78 14.38 0.81
CA LYS A 73 -8.83 15.05 0.04
C LYS A 73 -9.41 16.20 0.83
N LYS A 74 -10.48 15.95 1.59
CA LYS A 74 -11.04 16.92 2.50
C LYS A 74 -10.36 16.74 3.85
N PRO A 75 -10.47 17.70 4.76
CA PRO A 75 -9.96 17.51 6.10
C PRO A 75 -10.50 16.20 6.71
N GLY A 76 -9.59 15.37 7.18
CA GLY A 76 -9.94 14.08 7.77
C GLY A 76 -10.12 12.93 6.81
N ASN A 77 -10.20 13.18 5.49
CA ASN A 77 -10.40 12.12 4.50
C ASN A 77 -9.14 11.88 3.70
N VAL A 78 -8.85 10.62 3.43
CA VAL A 78 -7.71 10.22 2.61
C VAL A 78 -8.14 9.18 1.60
N GLU A 79 -7.73 9.36 0.36
CA GLU A 79 -7.83 8.32 -0.65
C GLU A 79 -6.47 7.67 -0.75
N PHE A 80 -6.42 6.34 -0.85
CA PHE A 80 -5.14 5.66 -0.97
C PHE A 80 -5.16 4.65 -2.09
N HIS A 81 -3.98 4.42 -2.65
CA HIS A 81 -3.75 3.41 -3.68
C HIS A 81 -2.71 2.43 -3.17
N THR A 82 -2.86 1.17 -3.53
CA THR A 82 -1.99 0.10 -3.05
C THR A 82 -1.12 -0.42 -4.18
N PHE A 83 0.18 -0.48 -3.94
CA PHE A 83 1.12 -1.15 -4.83
C PHE A 83 1.81 -2.24 -4.01
N THR A 84 1.81 -3.46 -4.51
CA THR A 84 2.34 -4.58 -3.73
C THR A 84 2.96 -5.64 -4.62
N ILE A 85 3.97 -6.32 -4.06
CA ILE A 85 4.54 -7.51 -4.66
C ILE A 85 4.39 -8.70 -3.71
N GLU A 86 3.50 -8.56 -2.71
CA GLU A 86 3.31 -9.57 -1.69
C GLU A 86 2.11 -10.47 -2.00
N SER A 87 2.04 -11.60 -1.31
CA SER A 87 0.92 -12.52 -1.42
C SER A 87 -0.36 -11.92 -0.84
N PRO A 88 -1.55 -12.44 -1.21
CA PRO A 88 -2.79 -11.96 -0.60
C PRO A 88 -2.81 -12.09 0.92
N GLN A 89 -2.22 -13.16 1.45
CA GLN A 89 -2.18 -13.36 2.90
C GLN A 89 -1.37 -12.27 3.59
N ASP A 90 -0.21 -11.94 3.03
CA ASP A 90 0.63 -10.88 3.58
C ASP A 90 -0.04 -9.53 3.41
N LEU A 91 -0.71 -9.31 2.29
CA LEU A 91 -1.39 -8.05 2.02
C LEU A 91 -2.50 -7.78 3.03
N VAL A 92 -3.21 -8.80 3.51
CA VAL A 92 -4.20 -8.64 4.57
C VAL A 92 -3.54 -7.99 5.80
N LEU A 93 -2.35 -8.47 6.17
CA LEU A 93 -1.61 -7.91 7.30
C LEU A 93 -1.18 -6.47 7.04
N ARG A 94 -0.77 -6.17 5.81
CA ARG A 94 -0.35 -4.82 5.46
C ARG A 94 -1.51 -3.83 5.51
N TYR A 95 -2.70 -4.26 5.08
CA TYR A 95 -3.89 -3.41 5.18
C TYR A 95 -4.25 -3.11 6.63
N LYS A 96 -4.17 -4.12 7.50
CA LYS A 96 -4.46 -3.89 8.92
C LYS A 96 -3.48 -2.86 9.50
N ALA A 97 -2.20 -3.02 9.21
CA ALA A 97 -1.18 -2.08 9.69
C ALA A 97 -1.35 -0.70 9.05
N GLY A 98 -1.66 -0.66 7.75
CA GLY A 98 -1.86 0.60 7.03
C GLY A 98 -3.03 1.41 7.56
N ILE A 99 -4.16 0.75 7.80
CA ILE A 99 -5.33 1.41 8.37
C ILE A 99 -5.02 1.96 9.76
N ASN A 100 -4.27 1.20 10.57
CA ASN A 100 -3.86 1.69 11.88
C ASN A 100 -2.96 2.93 11.76
N THR A 101 -2.05 2.92 10.78
CA THR A 101 -1.19 4.07 10.52
C THR A 101 -2.02 5.30 10.13
N LEU A 102 -3.02 5.14 9.26
CA LEU A 102 -3.88 6.25 8.87
C LEU A 102 -4.63 6.83 10.07
N LYS A 103 -5.10 5.97 10.95
CA LYS A 103 -5.76 6.40 12.16
C LYS A 103 -4.81 7.21 13.04
N GLU A 104 -3.57 6.74 13.19
CA GLU A 104 -2.56 7.46 13.99
C GLU A 104 -2.18 8.80 13.38
N MET A 105 -2.25 8.92 12.06
CA MET A 105 -2.01 10.17 11.35
C MET A 105 -3.16 11.17 11.52
N GLY A 106 -4.27 10.75 12.10
CA GLY A 106 -5.39 11.64 12.40
C GLY A 106 -6.49 11.64 11.36
N PHE A 107 -6.41 10.78 10.34
CA PHE A 107 -7.49 10.69 9.36
C PHE A 107 -8.72 10.05 9.99
N LYS A 108 -9.89 10.45 9.51
CA LYS A 108 -11.18 9.96 10.01
C LYS A 108 -11.85 8.99 9.05
N LYS A 109 -11.43 9.00 7.78
CA LYS A 109 -12.04 8.18 6.76
C LYS A 109 -11.02 7.88 5.68
N ALA A 110 -10.96 6.63 5.26
CA ALA A 110 -10.08 6.18 4.20
C ALA A 110 -10.89 5.56 3.08
N VAL A 111 -10.54 5.86 1.83
CA VAL A 111 -11.22 5.36 0.64
C VAL A 111 -10.20 4.82 -0.33
N SER A 112 -10.51 3.69 -0.96
CA SER A 112 -9.68 3.12 -2.01
C SER A 112 -10.57 2.50 -3.07
N PHE A 113 -10.00 2.28 -4.26
CA PHE A 113 -10.72 1.67 -5.38
C PHE A 113 -9.88 0.55 -5.96
N ALA A 114 -10.52 -0.51 -6.43
CA ALA A 114 -9.83 -1.59 -7.13
C ALA A 114 -10.79 -2.25 -8.12
N GLN A 115 -10.24 -2.73 -9.24
CA GLN A 115 -11.04 -3.42 -10.23
C GLN A 115 -11.25 -4.89 -9.89
N SER A 116 -10.24 -5.53 -9.29
CA SER A 116 -10.28 -6.97 -9.06
C SER A 116 -11.16 -7.33 -7.87
N PRO A 117 -12.06 -8.31 -8.03
CA PRO A 117 -12.85 -8.81 -6.90
C PRO A 117 -12.00 -9.47 -5.83
N ALA A 118 -10.75 -9.81 -6.12
CA ALA A 118 -9.85 -10.37 -5.12
C ALA A 118 -9.67 -9.40 -3.94
N PHE A 119 -9.72 -8.10 -4.18
CA PHE A 119 -9.58 -7.12 -3.11
C PHE A 119 -10.80 -7.08 -2.18
N VAL A 120 -11.98 -7.48 -2.67
CA VAL A 120 -13.15 -7.61 -1.82
C VAL A 120 -12.90 -8.70 -0.78
N LYS A 121 -12.35 -9.83 -1.23
CA LYS A 121 -12.03 -10.93 -0.34
C LYS A 121 -10.95 -10.53 0.66
N ILE A 122 -9.92 -9.84 0.21
CA ILE A 122 -8.87 -9.36 1.10
C ILE A 122 -9.45 -8.42 2.16
N ALA A 123 -10.32 -7.49 1.76
CA ALA A 123 -10.96 -6.57 2.70
C ALA A 123 -11.73 -7.34 3.78
N GLN A 124 -12.49 -8.36 3.37
CA GLN A 124 -13.23 -9.18 4.31
C GLN A 124 -12.30 -9.90 5.30
N GLN A 125 -11.16 -10.37 4.81
CA GLN A 125 -10.21 -11.12 5.63
C GLN A 125 -9.49 -10.23 6.64
N THR A 126 -9.47 -8.91 6.46
CA THR A 126 -8.88 -8.02 7.45
C THR A 126 -9.66 -7.96 8.75
N GLY A 127 -10.95 -8.30 8.71
CA GLY A 127 -11.84 -8.14 9.87
C GLY A 127 -12.17 -6.69 10.20
N LEU A 128 -11.75 -5.74 9.36
CA LEU A 128 -12.05 -4.33 9.57
C LEU A 128 -13.44 -4.01 9.04
N PRO A 129 -14.09 -2.98 9.57
CA PRO A 129 -15.44 -2.60 9.13
C PRO A 129 -15.40 -1.85 7.80
N VAL A 130 -15.05 -2.56 6.73
CA VAL A 130 -14.93 -2.00 5.39
C VAL A 130 -16.29 -2.05 4.70
N GLN A 131 -16.74 -0.92 4.19
CA GLN A 131 -17.94 -0.87 3.36
C GLN A 131 -17.51 -0.94 1.91
N VAL A 132 -18.06 -1.93 1.18
CA VAL A 132 -17.72 -2.16 -0.22
C VAL A 132 -18.93 -1.82 -1.07
N SER A 133 -18.74 -1.04 -2.12
CA SER A 133 -19.81 -0.68 -3.04
C SER A 133 -19.27 -0.70 -4.46
N GLN A 134 -20.19 -0.76 -5.44
CA GLN A 134 -19.82 -0.66 -6.84
C GLN A 134 -19.65 0.81 -7.20
N SER A 135 -18.63 1.10 -8.00
CA SER A 135 -18.28 2.46 -8.37
C SER A 135 -17.52 2.45 -9.70
N GLN A 136 -16.79 3.49 -9.98
CA GLN A 136 -15.94 3.64 -11.14
C GLN A 136 -14.64 4.28 -10.73
N MET A 137 -13.59 4.02 -11.50
CA MET A 137 -12.30 4.65 -11.29
C MET A 137 -11.69 5.02 -12.63
N MET A 138 -10.80 6.00 -12.64
CA MET A 138 -10.05 6.36 -13.83
C MET A 138 -8.94 5.35 -14.06
N MET A 139 -8.84 4.89 -15.31
CA MET A 139 -7.74 4.06 -15.74
C MET A 139 -7.21 4.71 -17.00
N GLY A 140 -6.12 5.45 -16.87
CA GLY A 140 -5.66 6.32 -17.94
C GLY A 140 -6.65 7.45 -18.13
N ASP A 141 -7.24 7.54 -19.33
CA ASP A 141 -8.23 8.56 -19.66
C ASP A 141 -9.65 8.00 -19.69
N LYS A 142 -9.85 6.77 -19.20
CA LYS A 142 -11.16 6.13 -19.25
C LYS A 142 -11.67 5.86 -17.85
N MET A 143 -13.00 5.98 -17.67
CA MET A 143 -13.66 5.52 -16.48
C MET A 143 -13.99 4.05 -16.64
N VAL A 144 -13.63 3.24 -15.66
CA VAL A 144 -13.88 1.80 -15.67
C VAL A 144 -14.63 1.38 -14.42
N PRO A 145 -15.40 0.29 -14.48
CA PRO A 145 -16.07 -0.23 -13.29
C PRO A 145 -15.04 -0.63 -12.24
N ALA A 146 -15.35 -0.35 -10.99
CA ALA A 146 -14.46 -0.66 -9.87
C ALA A 146 -15.28 -0.90 -8.61
N TYR A 147 -14.63 -1.48 -7.61
CA TYR A 147 -15.17 -1.55 -6.26
C TYR A 147 -14.60 -0.38 -5.47
N LYS A 148 -15.44 0.22 -4.66
CA LYS A 148 -15.04 1.27 -3.73
C LYS A 148 -15.02 0.68 -2.33
N PHE A 149 -13.93 0.92 -1.63
CA PHE A 149 -13.72 0.46 -0.25
C PHE A 149 -13.65 1.68 0.65
N GLU A 150 -14.43 1.67 1.70
CA GLU A 150 -14.52 2.82 2.60
C GLU A 150 -14.45 2.36 4.03
N VAL A 151 -13.57 2.98 4.83
CA VAL A 151 -13.39 2.64 6.23
C VAL A 151 -13.47 3.91 7.05
N ASN A 152 -14.32 3.92 8.07
CA ASN A 152 -14.32 4.98 9.07
C ASN A 152 -13.28 4.64 10.12
N LEU A 153 -12.42 5.59 10.43
CA LEU A 153 -11.25 5.38 11.28
C LEU A 153 -11.46 5.83 12.72
#